data_9e6d0aea40b9e1b0916575b158abd35a
#
_entry.id   9e6d0aea40b9e1b0916575b158abd35a
#
_cell.length_a   1.000
_cell.length_b   1.000
_cell.length_c   1.000
_cell.angle_alpha   90.00
_cell.angle_beta   90.00
_cell.angle_gamma   90.00
#
_symmetry.space_group_name_H-M   'P 1'
#
loop_
_entity.id
_entity.type
_entity.pdbx_description
1 polymer ?
#
loop_
_entity_poly.entity_id
_entity_poly.type
_entity_poly.pdbx_seq_one_letter_code
_entity_poly.pdbx_strand_id
1 'polypeptide(L)'
;PTDRDFRLITMIQDVGSGKTHLAFHIKGLSDLVERAVTAYVDLSQVSPRNIQNIYDSILGGFSRDDVESLRRNVLYLLCEKADSHGSSIRKAFNYGFLDNLSGNKHLKQRAEEILSGKVRLNFQYVSEVLASEFSDLQNEIIKSLLEDRLRSDVEKIRSLEGVINSLSAIADINLKLLNKVTIFQFDEFDSKKESLEFIKAIINAHIPSSILMLILTPSSYDEIKKENPSVFDRLEKANYKIDLAGSNTLGELKDILFEYIKHYDKNVNFNSEQEHDLESRIKLIYDEFPDFRNVRSMLNIFYHATEHASKKGSYILDESIIDETIKSIYPGSKIRGSLMNIPLTDFIQIKRSTDNVETIEPDIREAIRNLLTLTNNEGYVNELNFDNKVGEGIDVTYNDSYGSKVAVSVAIKDQPIQTHAHISNASKSLSVVDKLVVLTGTASRALGATSRNGNNMTTIVNMDNTKIVDLMYFNKKYKNQEILDDDLERAITLARSIKLC
;
A
#
# COMPACT_ATOMS: atom_id res chain seq x y z
N PRO A 1 -1.16 30.92 -14.02
CA PRO A 1 0.10 30.28 -13.64
C PRO A 1 1.19 30.70 -14.57
N THR A 2 1.99 31.66 -14.09
CA THR A 2 3.14 32.21 -14.82
C THR A 2 4.40 31.38 -14.55
N ASP A 3 4.30 30.31 -13.77
CA ASP A 3 5.42 29.45 -13.39
C ASP A 3 5.57 28.32 -14.40
N ARG A 4 6.61 28.47 -15.26
CA ARG A 4 7.08 27.40 -16.15
C ARG A 4 7.93 26.36 -15.42
N ASP A 5 7.85 26.29 -14.11
CA ASP A 5 8.68 25.41 -13.30
C ASP A 5 8.20 23.95 -13.37
N PHE A 6 9.18 23.06 -13.38
CA PHE A 6 8.98 21.63 -13.13
C PHE A 6 8.72 21.40 -11.63
N ARG A 7 7.75 20.54 -11.29
CA ARG A 7 7.49 20.13 -9.91
C ARG A 7 7.51 18.60 -9.78
N LEU A 8 8.17 18.12 -8.74
CA LEU A 8 8.18 16.71 -8.36
C LEU A 8 7.33 16.50 -7.11
N ILE A 9 6.42 15.53 -7.20
CA ILE A 9 5.60 15.07 -6.06
C ILE A 9 5.92 13.59 -5.85
N THR A 10 6.33 13.24 -4.65
CA THR A 10 6.53 11.84 -4.22
C THR A 10 5.45 11.48 -3.22
N MET A 11 4.69 10.43 -3.49
CA MET A 11 3.65 9.91 -2.62
C MET A 11 3.99 8.48 -2.22
N ILE A 12 4.11 8.25 -0.91
CA ILE A 12 4.40 6.93 -0.33
C ILE A 12 3.14 6.46 0.38
N GLN A 13 2.63 5.29 -0.01
CA GLN A 13 1.38 4.77 0.55
C GLN A 13 1.36 3.23 0.51
N ASP A 14 0.83 2.60 1.56
CA ASP A 14 0.76 1.15 1.69
C ASP A 14 -0.11 0.48 0.62
N VAL A 15 0.15 -0.81 0.39
CA VAL A 15 -0.68 -1.63 -0.51
C VAL A 15 -2.09 -1.73 0.05
N GLY A 16 -3.09 -1.50 -0.80
CA GLY A 16 -4.49 -1.59 -0.40
C GLY A 16 -5.07 -0.35 0.29
N SER A 17 -4.27 0.70 0.48
CA SER A 17 -4.70 1.97 1.10
C SER A 17 -5.43 2.93 0.15
N GLY A 18 -5.66 2.54 -1.11
CA GLY A 18 -6.40 3.35 -2.08
C GLY A 18 -5.54 4.23 -3.00
N LYS A 19 -4.23 3.94 -3.17
CA LYS A 19 -3.32 4.67 -4.07
C LYS A 19 -3.92 4.94 -5.45
N THR A 20 -4.32 3.89 -6.12
CA THR A 20 -4.90 3.97 -7.47
C THR A 20 -6.21 4.77 -7.46
N HIS A 21 -7.03 4.62 -6.42
CA HIS A 21 -8.25 5.40 -6.26
C HIS A 21 -7.95 6.89 -6.09
N LEU A 22 -6.98 7.23 -5.24
CA LEU A 22 -6.51 8.61 -5.06
C LEU A 22 -5.95 9.19 -6.37
N ALA A 23 -5.19 8.39 -7.13
CA ALA A 23 -4.68 8.79 -8.45
C ALA A 23 -5.81 9.16 -9.42
N PHE A 24 -6.85 8.32 -9.49
CA PHE A 24 -8.03 8.63 -10.32
C PHE A 24 -8.87 9.77 -9.76
N HIS A 25 -8.97 9.90 -8.44
CA HIS A 25 -9.66 11.03 -7.81
C HIS A 25 -8.97 12.36 -8.16
N ILE A 26 -7.66 12.43 -8.04
CA ILE A 26 -6.87 13.61 -8.44
C ILE A 26 -7.11 13.93 -9.92
N LYS A 27 -7.08 12.91 -10.80
CA LYS A 27 -7.35 13.09 -12.23
C LYS A 27 -8.75 13.63 -12.52
N GLY A 28 -9.75 13.30 -11.69
CA GLY A 28 -11.16 13.68 -11.85
C GLY A 28 -11.58 14.97 -11.11
N LEU A 29 -10.68 15.58 -10.30
CA LEU A 29 -11.01 16.83 -9.61
C LEU A 29 -11.30 17.96 -10.63
N SER A 30 -12.50 18.57 -10.54
CA SER A 30 -12.97 19.61 -11.48
C SER A 30 -11.96 20.75 -11.62
N ASP A 31 -11.42 21.27 -10.51
CA ASP A 31 -10.45 22.36 -10.53
C ASP A 31 -9.12 21.97 -11.22
N LEU A 32 -8.72 20.69 -11.14
CA LEU A 32 -7.54 20.20 -11.84
C LEU A 32 -7.83 19.95 -13.31
N VAL A 33 -8.99 19.40 -13.67
CA VAL A 33 -9.40 19.20 -15.08
C VAL A 33 -9.39 20.53 -15.85
N GLU A 34 -9.75 21.64 -15.20
CA GLU A 34 -9.69 22.96 -15.81
C GLU A 34 -8.27 23.51 -16.00
N ARG A 35 -7.30 23.08 -15.17
CA ARG A 35 -5.93 23.63 -15.10
C ARG A 35 -4.84 22.71 -15.56
N ALA A 36 -5.11 21.42 -15.66
CA ALA A 36 -4.11 20.41 -15.99
C ALA A 36 -4.63 19.37 -16.98
N VAL A 37 -3.72 18.82 -17.75
CA VAL A 37 -3.88 17.61 -18.57
C VAL A 37 -3.10 16.52 -17.88
N THR A 38 -3.75 15.42 -17.50
CA THR A 38 -3.13 14.35 -16.72
C THR A 38 -2.94 13.08 -17.56
N ALA A 39 -1.70 12.63 -17.68
CA ALA A 39 -1.34 11.31 -18.19
C ALA A 39 -1.13 10.36 -17.00
N TYR A 40 -2.03 9.39 -16.81
CA TYR A 40 -1.90 8.35 -15.80
C TYR A 40 -1.28 7.08 -16.37
N VAL A 41 -0.28 6.55 -15.69
CA VAL A 41 0.43 5.32 -16.06
C VAL A 41 0.52 4.41 -14.85
N ASP A 42 -0.04 3.20 -14.96
CA ASP A 42 0.22 2.10 -14.05
C ASP A 42 1.43 1.31 -14.56
N LEU A 43 2.58 1.48 -13.89
CA LEU A 43 3.81 0.81 -14.31
C LEU A 43 3.74 -0.71 -14.16
N SER A 44 2.86 -1.25 -13.31
CA SER A 44 2.68 -2.71 -13.18
C SER A 44 2.13 -3.35 -14.46
N GLN A 45 1.37 -2.59 -15.25
CA GLN A 45 0.75 -3.04 -16.50
C GLN A 45 1.65 -2.88 -17.73
N VAL A 46 2.79 -2.21 -17.60
CA VAL A 46 3.72 -1.99 -18.72
C VAL A 46 4.61 -3.22 -18.92
N SER A 47 4.38 -3.98 -20.01
CA SER A 47 5.14 -5.21 -20.31
C SER A 47 5.36 -5.37 -21.84
N PRO A 48 6.61 -5.64 -22.31
CA PRO A 48 7.84 -5.56 -21.54
C PRO A 48 8.11 -4.11 -21.10
N ARG A 49 8.77 -3.95 -19.93
CA ARG A 49 9.09 -2.63 -19.41
C ARG A 49 10.34 -2.07 -20.12
N ASN A 50 10.11 -1.25 -21.11
CA ASN A 50 11.13 -0.54 -21.87
C ASN A 50 10.69 0.90 -22.14
N ILE A 51 11.60 1.71 -22.67
CA ILE A 51 11.39 3.15 -22.90
C ILE A 51 10.18 3.40 -23.81
N GLN A 52 10.03 2.63 -24.89
CA GLN A 52 8.96 2.80 -25.87
C GLN A 52 7.60 2.47 -25.24
N ASN A 53 7.49 1.36 -24.51
CA ASN A 53 6.24 0.95 -23.88
C ASN A 53 5.83 1.89 -22.73
N ILE A 54 6.80 2.42 -21.96
CA ILE A 54 6.50 3.44 -20.96
C ILE A 54 5.98 4.71 -21.66
N TYR A 55 6.61 5.14 -22.75
CA TYR A 55 6.18 6.31 -23.51
C TYR A 55 4.79 6.10 -24.16
N ASP A 56 4.54 4.94 -24.78
CA ASP A 56 3.21 4.60 -25.30
C ASP A 56 2.13 4.63 -24.20
N SER A 57 2.48 4.12 -23.01
CA SER A 57 1.57 4.15 -21.86
C SER A 57 1.28 5.57 -21.37
N ILE A 58 2.27 6.49 -21.44
CA ILE A 58 2.04 7.92 -21.14
C ILE A 58 1.07 8.52 -22.15
N LEU A 59 1.28 8.29 -23.44
CA LEU A 59 0.40 8.82 -24.49
C LEU A 59 -1.03 8.25 -24.36
N GLY A 60 -1.14 6.96 -24.02
CA GLY A 60 -2.42 6.32 -23.72
C GLY A 60 -3.06 6.74 -22.40
N GLY A 61 -2.29 7.35 -21.50
CA GLY A 61 -2.73 7.84 -20.20
C GLY A 61 -3.50 9.16 -20.24
N PHE A 62 -3.40 9.93 -21.32
CA PHE A 62 -4.18 11.13 -21.53
C PHE A 62 -5.67 10.80 -21.73
N SER A 63 -6.57 11.67 -21.25
CA SER A 63 -7.99 11.49 -21.48
C SER A 63 -8.34 11.74 -22.94
N ARG A 64 -9.36 11.05 -23.44
CA ARG A 64 -9.85 11.26 -24.81
C ARG A 64 -10.33 12.71 -25.01
N ASP A 65 -10.98 13.28 -23.99
CA ASP A 65 -11.52 14.63 -24.02
C ASP A 65 -10.39 15.68 -24.13
N ASP A 66 -9.26 15.49 -23.44
CA ASP A 66 -8.11 16.38 -23.54
C ASP A 66 -7.48 16.31 -24.94
N VAL A 67 -7.33 15.09 -25.50
CA VAL A 67 -6.80 14.88 -26.86
C VAL A 67 -7.73 15.53 -27.89
N GLU A 68 -9.04 15.37 -27.76
CA GLU A 68 -10.02 16.00 -28.66
C GLU A 68 -10.05 17.52 -28.53
N SER A 69 -9.89 18.03 -27.31
CA SER A 69 -9.79 19.48 -27.06
C SER A 69 -8.53 20.07 -27.71
N LEU A 70 -7.39 19.37 -27.62
CA LEU A 70 -6.16 19.77 -28.32
C LEU A 70 -6.35 19.83 -29.85
N ARG A 71 -6.93 18.77 -30.42
CA ARG A 71 -7.21 18.73 -31.88
C ARG A 71 -8.09 19.91 -32.31
N ARG A 72 -9.13 20.19 -31.54
CA ARG A 72 -10.03 21.31 -31.80
C ARG A 72 -9.32 22.65 -31.72
N ASN A 73 -8.50 22.87 -30.68
CA ASN A 73 -7.80 24.13 -30.48
C ASN A 73 -6.72 24.36 -31.56
N VAL A 74 -6.06 23.32 -32.04
CA VAL A 74 -5.14 23.43 -33.21
C VAL A 74 -5.92 23.93 -34.42
N LEU A 75 -7.06 23.33 -34.76
CA LEU A 75 -7.86 23.74 -35.91
C LEU A 75 -8.42 25.15 -35.77
N TYR A 76 -8.81 25.56 -34.57
CA TYR A 76 -9.27 26.90 -34.29
C TYR A 76 -8.14 27.92 -34.40
N LEU A 77 -6.92 27.61 -33.93
CA LEU A 77 -5.74 28.43 -34.12
C LEU A 77 -5.46 28.64 -35.61
N LEU A 78 -5.59 27.58 -36.44
CA LEU A 78 -5.49 27.72 -37.89
C LEU A 78 -6.56 28.67 -38.47
N CYS A 79 -7.80 28.58 -37.97
CA CYS A 79 -8.87 29.52 -38.38
C CYS A 79 -8.54 30.96 -38.01
N GLU A 80 -7.96 31.21 -36.83
CA GLU A 80 -7.53 32.56 -36.40
C GLU A 80 -6.40 33.14 -37.24
N LYS A 81 -5.53 32.30 -37.75
CA LYS A 81 -4.45 32.73 -38.68
C LYS A 81 -4.91 32.98 -40.10
N ALA A 82 -6.22 32.87 -40.37
CA ALA A 82 -6.76 33.02 -41.72
C ALA A 82 -6.57 34.42 -42.32
N ASP A 83 -6.47 35.45 -41.52
CA ASP A 83 -6.24 36.81 -42.00
C ASP A 83 -4.84 37.01 -42.56
N SER A 84 -3.82 36.32 -41.98
CA SER A 84 -2.46 36.42 -42.42
C SER A 84 -2.03 35.29 -43.39
N HIS A 85 -2.63 34.10 -43.29
CA HIS A 85 -2.27 32.90 -44.04
C HIS A 85 -3.46 32.28 -44.80
N GLY A 86 -4.45 33.05 -45.17
CA GLY A 86 -5.74 32.54 -45.69
C GLY A 86 -5.62 31.63 -46.92
N SER A 87 -4.66 31.85 -47.80
CA SER A 87 -4.40 30.95 -48.94
C SER A 87 -3.91 29.58 -48.51
N SER A 88 -2.94 29.51 -47.60
CA SER A 88 -2.39 28.26 -47.09
C SER A 88 -3.41 27.52 -46.24
N ILE A 89 -4.23 28.22 -45.44
CA ILE A 89 -5.28 27.62 -44.60
C ILE A 89 -6.38 27.01 -45.45
N ARG A 90 -6.85 27.70 -46.51
CA ARG A 90 -7.85 27.11 -47.40
C ARG A 90 -7.32 25.85 -48.11
N LYS A 91 -6.06 25.83 -48.47
CA LYS A 91 -5.40 24.63 -49.02
C LYS A 91 -5.27 23.53 -47.93
N ALA A 92 -4.92 23.90 -46.69
CA ALA A 92 -4.85 22.98 -45.59
C ALA A 92 -6.20 22.32 -45.31
N PHE A 93 -7.31 23.09 -45.34
CA PHE A 93 -8.67 22.60 -45.14
C PHE A 93 -9.31 21.96 -46.41
N ASN A 94 -8.56 21.76 -47.47
CA ASN A 94 -9.02 21.21 -48.74
C ASN A 94 -10.28 21.91 -49.29
N TYR A 95 -10.25 23.24 -49.33
CA TYR A 95 -11.34 24.01 -49.92
C TYR A 95 -11.46 23.71 -51.41
N GLY A 96 -12.69 23.41 -51.85
CA GLY A 96 -13.03 23.26 -53.24
C GLY A 96 -13.17 24.63 -53.92
N PHE A 97 -13.42 24.62 -55.24
CA PHE A 97 -13.57 25.86 -56.02
C PHE A 97 -14.72 26.76 -55.50
N LEU A 98 -15.83 26.17 -55.14
CA LEU A 98 -16.97 26.89 -54.60
C LEU A 98 -16.74 27.44 -53.18
N ASP A 99 -16.04 26.66 -52.33
CA ASP A 99 -15.66 27.07 -50.99
C ASP A 99 -14.72 28.27 -51.00
N ASN A 100 -13.84 28.35 -51.97
CA ASN A 100 -12.91 29.49 -52.16
C ASN A 100 -13.65 30.82 -52.46
N LEU A 101 -14.87 30.80 -53.01
CA LEU A 101 -15.67 31.96 -53.25
C LEU A 101 -16.29 32.55 -51.96
N SER A 102 -16.49 31.73 -50.94
CA SER A 102 -17.03 32.15 -49.64
C SER A 102 -15.97 32.78 -48.72
N GLY A 103 -14.72 32.78 -49.09
CA GLY A 103 -13.59 33.32 -48.32
C GLY A 103 -13.41 32.53 -46.98
N ASN A 104 -13.21 33.29 -45.89
CA ASN A 104 -12.95 32.68 -44.55
C ASN A 104 -14.21 32.40 -43.73
N LYS A 105 -15.44 32.66 -44.31
CA LYS A 105 -16.72 32.64 -43.54
C LYS A 105 -17.09 31.27 -42.95
N HIS A 106 -16.63 30.17 -43.57
CA HIS A 106 -17.02 28.80 -43.15
C HIS A 106 -15.85 28.01 -42.57
N LEU A 107 -14.75 28.64 -42.19
CA LEU A 107 -13.55 27.93 -41.68
C LEU A 107 -13.83 27.13 -40.42
N LYS A 108 -14.59 27.71 -39.44
CA LYS A 108 -14.92 26.97 -38.21
C LYS A 108 -15.84 25.79 -38.48
N GLN A 109 -16.80 25.92 -39.41
CA GLN A 109 -17.64 24.79 -39.83
C GLN A 109 -16.76 23.68 -40.48
N ARG A 110 -15.82 24.08 -41.34
CA ARG A 110 -14.88 23.13 -41.97
C ARG A 110 -13.97 22.45 -40.96
N ALA A 111 -13.53 23.18 -39.93
CA ALA A 111 -12.81 22.59 -38.81
C ALA A 111 -13.59 21.46 -38.11
N GLU A 112 -14.91 21.67 -37.85
CA GLU A 112 -15.77 20.63 -37.26
C GLU A 112 -15.98 19.42 -38.23
N GLU A 113 -16.04 19.66 -39.54
CA GLU A 113 -16.08 18.58 -40.53
C GLU A 113 -14.80 17.75 -40.54
N ILE A 114 -13.62 18.38 -40.32
CA ILE A 114 -12.33 17.71 -40.18
C ILE A 114 -12.31 16.89 -38.88
N LEU A 115 -12.74 17.46 -37.75
CA LEU A 115 -12.83 16.75 -36.47
C LEU A 115 -13.74 15.51 -36.55
N SER A 116 -14.85 15.63 -37.30
CA SER A 116 -15.77 14.51 -37.53
C SER A 116 -15.30 13.49 -38.59
N GLY A 117 -14.12 13.69 -39.17
CA GLY A 117 -13.54 12.82 -40.20
C GLY A 117 -14.17 12.92 -41.59
N LYS A 118 -15.10 13.86 -41.80
CA LYS A 118 -15.77 14.06 -43.13
C LYS A 118 -14.84 14.66 -44.15
N VAL A 119 -13.85 15.42 -43.72
CA VAL A 119 -12.85 16.08 -44.58
C VAL A 119 -11.44 15.76 -44.07
N ARG A 120 -10.55 15.48 -44.97
CA ARG A 120 -9.14 15.26 -44.64
C ARG A 120 -8.37 16.58 -44.69
N LEU A 121 -7.47 16.76 -43.72
CA LEU A 121 -6.57 17.89 -43.63
C LEU A 121 -5.35 17.69 -44.54
N ASN A 122 -4.90 18.76 -45.22
CA ASN A 122 -3.63 18.72 -45.97
C ASN A 122 -2.50 19.26 -45.09
N PHE A 123 -1.70 18.37 -44.50
CA PHE A 123 -0.67 18.68 -43.52
C PHE A 123 0.51 19.49 -44.10
N GLN A 124 0.78 19.43 -45.40
CA GLN A 124 1.86 20.21 -45.98
C GLN A 124 1.69 21.70 -45.69
N TYR A 125 0.47 22.21 -45.80
CA TYR A 125 0.16 23.62 -45.56
C TYR A 125 -0.08 23.97 -44.09
N VAL A 126 -0.42 22.98 -43.25
CA VAL A 126 -0.56 23.18 -41.79
C VAL A 126 0.79 23.54 -41.18
N SER A 127 1.83 22.80 -41.49
CA SER A 127 3.19 23.03 -40.95
C SER A 127 3.72 24.43 -41.32
N GLU A 128 3.44 24.91 -42.53
CA GLU A 128 3.83 26.27 -42.94
C GLU A 128 3.16 27.35 -42.09
N VAL A 129 1.88 27.17 -41.75
CA VAL A 129 1.12 28.13 -40.95
C VAL A 129 1.56 28.11 -39.49
N LEU A 130 1.87 26.94 -38.97
CA LEU A 130 2.23 26.75 -37.54
C LEU A 130 3.73 26.99 -37.27
N ALA A 131 4.56 27.10 -38.26
CA ALA A 131 6.03 27.25 -38.12
C ALA A 131 6.45 28.51 -37.32
N SER A 132 5.60 29.55 -37.28
CA SER A 132 5.86 30.76 -36.48
C SER A 132 5.55 30.57 -34.98
N GLU A 133 4.74 29.56 -34.60
CA GLU A 133 4.23 29.34 -33.24
C GLU A 133 4.87 28.13 -32.58
N PHE A 134 5.25 27.11 -33.36
CA PHE A 134 5.70 25.82 -32.88
C PHE A 134 7.01 25.42 -33.55
N SER A 135 7.86 24.73 -32.78
CA SER A 135 9.09 24.11 -33.31
C SER A 135 8.76 22.94 -34.25
N ASP A 136 9.77 22.49 -35.00
CA ASP A 136 9.62 21.36 -35.95
C ASP A 136 9.10 20.10 -35.22
N LEU A 137 9.63 19.79 -34.03
CA LEU A 137 9.19 18.65 -33.23
C LEU A 137 7.73 18.81 -32.77
N GLN A 138 7.33 19.99 -32.32
CA GLN A 138 5.95 20.28 -31.95
C GLN A 138 5.01 20.16 -33.18
N ASN A 139 5.42 20.61 -34.33
CA ASN A 139 4.66 20.48 -35.58
C ASN A 139 4.47 19.01 -35.98
N GLU A 140 5.49 18.16 -35.84
CA GLU A 140 5.33 16.71 -36.07
C GLU A 140 4.39 16.05 -35.08
N ILE A 141 4.43 16.43 -33.79
CA ILE A 141 3.50 15.94 -32.76
C ILE A 141 2.08 16.40 -33.08
N ILE A 142 1.87 17.67 -33.42
CA ILE A 142 0.54 18.21 -33.81
C ILE A 142 0.01 17.48 -35.03
N LYS A 143 0.86 17.19 -36.03
CA LYS A 143 0.48 16.38 -37.18
C LYS A 143 0.02 14.98 -36.78
N SER A 144 0.80 14.28 -35.97
CA SER A 144 0.44 12.95 -35.48
C SER A 144 -0.86 12.97 -34.63
N LEU A 145 -1.06 14.04 -33.85
CA LEU A 145 -2.31 14.27 -33.08
C LEU A 145 -3.53 14.44 -34.00
N LEU A 146 -3.41 15.28 -35.03
CA LEU A 146 -4.50 15.56 -35.97
C LEU A 146 -4.81 14.33 -36.85
N GLU A 147 -3.82 13.52 -37.21
CA GLU A 147 -3.98 12.28 -37.97
C GLU A 147 -4.40 11.07 -37.10
N ASP A 148 -4.61 11.26 -35.79
CA ASP A 148 -4.91 10.18 -34.81
C ASP A 148 -3.85 9.07 -34.78
N ARG A 149 -2.57 9.46 -34.97
CA ARG A 149 -1.42 8.54 -35.02
C ARG A 149 -0.42 8.74 -33.90
N LEU A 150 -0.75 9.55 -32.89
CA LEU A 150 0.19 9.91 -31.84
C LEU A 150 0.83 8.70 -31.16
N ARG A 151 0.05 7.63 -30.91
CA ARG A 151 0.56 6.38 -30.34
C ARG A 151 1.28 5.50 -31.37
N SER A 152 0.80 5.43 -32.59
CA SER A 152 1.44 4.60 -33.64
C SER A 152 2.81 5.14 -34.05
N ASP A 153 3.10 6.41 -33.81
CA ASP A 153 4.38 7.03 -34.13
C ASP A 153 5.45 6.83 -33.02
N VAL A 154 5.11 6.17 -31.90
CA VAL A 154 6.04 5.84 -30.79
C VAL A 154 7.26 5.05 -31.28
N GLU A 155 7.07 4.12 -32.21
CA GLU A 155 8.15 3.30 -32.75
C GLU A 155 9.25 4.11 -33.49
N LYS A 156 8.95 5.33 -33.91
CA LYS A 156 9.92 6.22 -34.54
C LYS A 156 10.93 6.79 -33.53
N ILE A 157 10.58 6.84 -32.24
CA ILE A 157 11.42 7.39 -31.18
C ILE A 157 12.15 6.24 -30.49
N ARG A 158 13.46 6.13 -30.71
CA ARG A 158 14.28 5.00 -30.22
C ARG A 158 15.18 5.36 -29.05
N SER A 159 15.31 6.63 -28.70
CA SER A 159 16.20 7.08 -27.62
C SER A 159 15.41 7.68 -26.46
N LEU A 160 15.97 7.55 -25.26
CA LEU A 160 15.43 8.17 -24.05
C LEU A 160 15.37 9.71 -24.20
N GLU A 161 16.39 10.31 -24.78
CA GLU A 161 16.44 11.74 -25.06
C GLU A 161 15.31 12.18 -26.02
N GLY A 162 15.05 11.40 -27.09
CA GLY A 162 13.93 11.66 -27.98
C GLY A 162 12.58 11.61 -27.30
N VAL A 163 12.37 10.65 -26.38
CA VAL A 163 11.14 10.56 -25.56
C VAL A 163 11.01 11.78 -24.66
N ILE A 164 12.07 12.18 -23.96
CA ILE A 164 12.06 13.35 -23.08
C ILE A 164 11.74 14.63 -23.86
N ASN A 165 12.38 14.82 -25.04
CA ASN A 165 12.10 15.97 -25.89
C ASN A 165 10.63 15.98 -26.35
N SER A 166 10.07 14.81 -26.68
CA SER A 166 8.66 14.70 -27.06
C SER A 166 7.71 15.00 -25.92
N LEU A 167 7.99 14.52 -24.69
CA LEU A 167 7.20 14.87 -23.50
C LEU A 167 7.26 16.38 -23.20
N SER A 168 8.43 16.98 -23.36
CA SER A 168 8.59 18.44 -23.22
C SER A 168 7.77 19.20 -24.27
N ALA A 169 7.82 18.75 -25.51
CA ALA A 169 7.02 19.37 -26.59
C ALA A 169 5.51 19.22 -26.34
N ILE A 170 5.05 18.07 -25.86
CA ILE A 170 3.64 17.85 -25.49
C ILE A 170 3.22 18.79 -24.35
N ALA A 171 4.04 18.93 -23.30
CA ALA A 171 3.75 19.83 -22.19
C ALA A 171 3.63 21.30 -22.66
N ASP A 172 4.50 21.73 -23.57
CA ASP A 172 4.48 23.08 -24.14
C ASP A 172 3.25 23.28 -25.06
N ILE A 173 2.87 22.29 -25.86
CA ILE A 173 1.64 22.30 -26.67
C ILE A 173 0.42 22.42 -25.76
N ASN A 174 0.31 21.64 -24.68
CA ASN A 174 -0.79 21.71 -23.72
C ASN A 174 -0.89 23.11 -23.11
N LEU A 175 0.23 23.68 -22.70
CA LEU A 175 0.24 25.03 -22.16
C LEU A 175 -0.21 26.07 -23.18
N LYS A 176 0.32 26.03 -24.40
CA LYS A 176 0.01 27.01 -25.44
C LYS A 176 -1.43 26.94 -25.94
N LEU A 177 -1.95 25.73 -26.12
CA LEU A 177 -3.28 25.53 -26.73
C LEU A 177 -4.41 25.43 -25.73
N LEU A 178 -4.17 24.86 -24.56
CA LEU A 178 -5.20 24.66 -23.54
C LEU A 178 -5.04 25.58 -22.32
N ASN A 179 -3.91 26.27 -22.19
CA ASN A 179 -3.51 27.00 -20.99
C ASN A 179 -3.49 26.07 -19.74
N LYS A 180 -3.11 24.81 -19.94
CA LYS A 180 -3.06 23.78 -18.90
C LYS A 180 -1.64 23.28 -18.71
N VAL A 181 -1.26 22.99 -17.44
CA VAL A 181 -0.02 22.27 -17.14
C VAL A 181 -0.19 20.78 -17.42
N THR A 182 0.90 20.05 -17.63
CA THR A 182 0.86 18.61 -17.85
C THR A 182 1.26 17.88 -16.58
N ILE A 183 0.45 16.92 -16.12
CA ILE A 183 0.77 16.04 -14.99
C ILE A 183 1.11 14.64 -15.54
N PHE A 184 2.35 14.22 -15.33
CA PHE A 184 2.77 12.84 -15.57
C PHE A 184 2.66 12.07 -14.26
N GLN A 185 1.67 11.19 -14.15
CA GLN A 185 1.34 10.45 -12.93
C GLN A 185 1.70 8.98 -13.12
N PHE A 186 2.67 8.50 -12.35
CA PHE A 186 3.13 7.12 -12.36
C PHE A 186 2.71 6.42 -11.07
N ASP A 187 1.85 5.43 -11.21
CA ASP A 187 1.43 4.53 -10.13
C ASP A 187 2.28 3.24 -10.15
N GLU A 188 2.39 2.59 -9.00
CA GLU A 188 3.19 1.38 -8.79
C GLU A 188 4.66 1.56 -9.26
N PHE A 189 5.22 2.76 -8.95
CA PHE A 189 6.63 3.03 -9.22
C PHE A 189 7.52 2.13 -8.36
N ASP A 190 8.48 1.46 -9.00
CA ASP A 190 9.32 0.43 -8.40
C ASP A 190 10.82 0.65 -8.66
N SER A 191 11.66 -0.25 -8.11
CA SER A 191 13.12 -0.24 -8.23
C SER A 191 13.66 -0.77 -9.55
N LYS A 192 12.80 -1.17 -10.52
CA LYS A 192 13.29 -1.70 -11.81
C LYS A 192 14.11 -0.69 -12.56
N LYS A 193 15.23 -1.15 -13.10
CA LYS A 193 16.26 -0.33 -13.75
C LYS A 193 15.67 0.60 -14.82
N GLU A 194 14.81 0.08 -15.68
CA GLU A 194 14.22 0.83 -16.79
C GLU A 194 13.31 1.97 -16.28
N SER A 195 12.53 1.70 -15.22
CA SER A 195 11.70 2.72 -14.56
C SER A 195 12.55 3.80 -13.91
N LEU A 196 13.61 3.40 -13.20
CA LEU A 196 14.53 4.33 -12.52
C LEU A 196 15.27 5.22 -13.52
N GLU A 197 15.80 4.66 -14.62
CA GLU A 197 16.49 5.42 -15.67
C GLU A 197 15.56 6.40 -16.35
N PHE A 198 14.32 5.99 -16.64
CA PHE A 198 13.31 6.83 -17.27
C PHE A 198 12.93 8.01 -16.36
N ILE A 199 12.58 7.74 -15.11
CA ILE A 199 12.19 8.77 -14.13
C ILE A 199 13.35 9.72 -13.84
N LYS A 200 14.57 9.19 -13.71
CA LYS A 200 15.77 10.01 -13.54
C LYS A 200 15.97 10.98 -14.72
N ALA A 201 15.69 10.54 -15.94
CA ALA A 201 15.79 11.39 -17.11
C ALA A 201 14.74 12.51 -17.11
N ILE A 202 13.48 12.23 -16.75
CA ILE A 202 12.42 13.25 -16.61
C ILE A 202 12.80 14.28 -15.55
N ILE A 203 13.23 13.81 -14.36
CA ILE A 203 13.65 14.72 -13.28
C ILE A 203 14.81 15.61 -13.72
N ASN A 204 15.81 15.07 -14.44
CA ASN A 204 16.95 15.83 -14.92
C ASN A 204 16.59 16.86 -15.99
N ALA A 205 15.63 16.53 -16.83
CA ALA A 205 15.19 17.39 -17.93
C ALA A 205 14.42 18.62 -17.44
N HIS A 206 13.85 18.58 -16.22
CA HIS A 206 13.04 19.68 -15.68
C HIS A 206 12.02 20.18 -16.72
N ILE A 207 11.20 19.26 -17.25
CA ILE A 207 10.23 19.56 -18.31
C ILE A 207 9.37 20.77 -17.91
N PRO A 208 9.45 21.92 -18.62
CA PRO A 208 8.73 23.11 -18.23
C PRO A 208 7.20 22.89 -18.18
N SER A 209 6.54 23.57 -17.27
CA SER A 209 5.07 23.52 -17.13
C SER A 209 4.53 22.11 -16.91
N SER A 210 5.31 21.27 -16.22
CA SER A 210 4.89 19.93 -15.90
C SER A 210 5.06 19.59 -14.42
N ILE A 211 4.25 18.63 -13.98
CA ILE A 211 4.30 18.00 -12.66
C ILE A 211 4.58 16.51 -12.87
N LEU A 212 5.62 16.01 -12.24
CA LEU A 212 5.88 14.59 -12.15
C LEU A 212 5.37 14.09 -10.81
N MET A 213 4.39 13.20 -10.81
CA MET A 213 3.84 12.58 -9.61
C MET A 213 4.21 11.10 -9.58
N LEU A 214 4.94 10.68 -8.56
CA LEU A 214 5.36 9.31 -8.36
C LEU A 214 4.65 8.72 -7.15
N ILE A 215 3.95 7.61 -7.35
CA ILE A 215 3.21 6.90 -6.31
C ILE A 215 3.88 5.55 -6.13
N LEU A 216 4.32 5.25 -4.90
CA LEU A 216 5.08 4.05 -4.58
C LEU A 216 4.72 3.50 -3.21
N THR A 217 5.08 2.24 -2.99
CA THR A 217 4.94 1.58 -1.69
C THR A 217 6.15 1.87 -0.80
N PRO A 218 6.03 1.76 0.54
CA PRO A 218 7.17 1.86 1.44
C PRO A 218 8.28 0.87 1.09
N SER A 219 7.93 -0.37 0.68
CA SER A 219 8.91 -1.36 0.25
C SER A 219 9.69 -0.93 -0.98
N SER A 220 9.00 -0.44 -2.03
CA SER A 220 9.65 0.09 -3.24
C SER A 220 10.55 1.29 -2.92
N TYR A 221 10.11 2.15 -2.00
CA TYR A 221 10.88 3.30 -1.55
C TYR A 221 12.18 2.89 -0.85
N ASP A 222 12.12 1.89 0.03
CA ASP A 222 13.28 1.34 0.73
C ASP A 222 14.23 0.59 -0.22
N GLU A 223 13.70 -0.10 -1.23
CA GLU A 223 14.50 -0.73 -2.29
C GLU A 223 15.26 0.31 -3.12
N ILE A 224 14.57 1.38 -3.55
CA ILE A 224 15.20 2.47 -4.30
C ILE A 224 16.33 3.11 -3.46
N LYS A 225 16.13 3.27 -2.16
CA LYS A 225 17.15 3.79 -1.24
C LYS A 225 18.42 2.93 -1.26
N LYS A 226 18.26 1.61 -1.30
CA LYS A 226 19.39 0.65 -1.29
C LYS A 226 20.08 0.56 -2.65
N GLU A 227 19.30 0.48 -3.72
CA GLU A 227 19.79 0.17 -5.06
C GLU A 227 20.20 1.41 -5.87
N ASN A 228 19.51 2.54 -5.66
CA ASN A 228 19.77 3.77 -6.42
C ASN A 228 19.71 5.03 -5.54
N PRO A 229 20.76 5.28 -4.70
CA PRO A 229 20.80 6.44 -3.83
C PRO A 229 20.63 7.79 -4.54
N SER A 230 21.04 7.87 -5.82
CA SER A 230 20.91 9.11 -6.62
C SER A 230 19.46 9.44 -6.96
N VAL A 231 18.63 8.44 -7.26
CA VAL A 231 17.18 8.65 -7.46
C VAL A 231 16.52 8.90 -6.11
N PHE A 232 16.88 8.14 -5.08
CA PHE A 232 16.37 8.33 -3.73
C PHE A 232 16.56 9.76 -3.20
N ASP A 233 17.77 10.33 -3.34
CA ASP A 233 18.05 11.72 -2.93
C ASP A 233 17.11 12.74 -3.62
N ARG A 234 16.71 12.47 -4.84
CA ARG A 234 15.76 13.33 -5.58
C ARG A 234 14.34 13.17 -5.09
N LEU A 235 13.92 11.93 -4.77
CA LEU A 235 12.62 11.66 -4.17
C LEU A 235 12.49 12.32 -2.80
N GLU A 236 13.56 12.32 -2.00
CA GLU A 236 13.61 13.02 -0.70
C GLU A 236 13.55 14.54 -0.87
N LYS A 237 14.16 15.09 -1.92
CA LYS A 237 14.17 16.52 -2.23
C LYS A 237 13.01 16.95 -3.14
N ALA A 238 11.98 16.11 -3.30
CA ALA A 238 10.79 16.46 -4.04
C ALA A 238 10.16 17.76 -3.51
N ASN A 239 9.54 18.53 -4.41
CA ASN A 239 8.83 19.76 -4.00
C ASN A 239 7.74 19.48 -2.97
N TYR A 240 7.10 18.31 -3.10
CA TYR A 240 6.13 17.80 -2.14
C TYR A 240 6.38 16.31 -1.92
N LYS A 241 6.63 15.94 -0.67
CA LYS A 241 6.68 14.54 -0.25
C LYS A 241 5.48 14.29 0.67
N ILE A 242 4.62 13.37 0.26
CA ILE A 242 3.41 12.98 0.98
C ILE A 242 3.63 11.54 1.43
N ASP A 243 3.79 11.35 2.72
CA ASP A 243 3.93 10.03 3.32
C ASP A 243 2.61 9.64 3.98
N LEU A 244 1.90 8.72 3.34
CA LEU A 244 0.66 8.14 3.83
C LEU A 244 0.88 6.65 4.21
N ALA A 245 2.14 6.25 4.42
CA ALA A 245 2.46 4.92 4.87
C ALA A 245 1.96 4.72 6.30
N GLY A 246 1.30 3.62 6.51
CA GLY A 246 0.70 3.27 7.80
C GLY A 246 -0.70 2.70 7.65
N SER A 247 -1.16 2.07 8.72
CA SER A 247 -2.54 1.58 8.78
C SER A 247 -3.51 2.76 8.81
N ASN A 248 -4.62 2.65 8.09
CA ASN A 248 -5.71 3.59 8.23
C ASN A 248 -6.19 3.63 9.69
N THR A 249 -6.62 4.79 10.15
CA THR A 249 -7.26 4.91 11.46
C THR A 249 -8.66 4.27 11.43
N LEU A 250 -9.16 3.88 12.59
CA LEU A 250 -10.52 3.35 12.71
C LEU A 250 -11.57 4.32 12.14
N GLY A 251 -11.40 5.63 12.42
CA GLY A 251 -12.29 6.67 11.91
C GLY A 251 -12.30 6.75 10.39
N GLU A 252 -11.12 6.75 9.76
CA GLU A 252 -11.01 6.77 8.29
C GLU A 252 -11.66 5.55 7.64
N LEU A 253 -11.44 4.35 8.16
CA LEU A 253 -12.04 3.13 7.62
C LEU A 253 -13.56 3.14 7.76
N LYS A 254 -14.06 3.64 8.89
CA LYS A 254 -15.47 3.86 9.12
C LYS A 254 -16.06 4.81 8.08
N ASP A 255 -15.51 6.01 7.95
CA ASP A 255 -16.03 7.04 7.05
C ASP A 255 -16.04 6.55 5.59
N ILE A 256 -14.97 5.90 5.15
CA ILE A 256 -14.88 5.33 3.80
C ILE A 256 -15.93 4.24 3.58
N LEU A 257 -16.11 3.33 4.55
CA LEU A 257 -17.09 2.25 4.40
C LEU A 257 -18.53 2.79 4.34
N PHE A 258 -18.86 3.78 5.19
CA PHE A 258 -20.17 4.43 5.18
C PHE A 258 -20.44 5.17 3.86
N GLU A 259 -19.47 5.94 3.35
CA GLU A 259 -19.58 6.60 2.07
C GLU A 259 -19.71 5.61 0.90
N TYR A 260 -18.98 4.49 0.97
CA TYR A 260 -19.07 3.44 -0.03
C TYR A 260 -20.46 2.82 -0.08
N ILE A 261 -21.07 2.50 1.08
CA ILE A 261 -22.42 1.96 1.16
C ILE A 261 -23.45 2.99 0.63
N LYS A 262 -23.36 4.27 1.03
CA LYS A 262 -24.22 5.34 0.54
C LYS A 262 -24.11 5.58 -0.97
N HIS A 263 -22.92 5.36 -1.53
CA HIS A 263 -22.71 5.48 -2.97
C HIS A 263 -23.47 4.40 -3.76
N TYR A 264 -23.47 3.16 -3.25
CA TYR A 264 -24.17 2.04 -3.88
C TYR A 264 -25.68 2.09 -3.70
N ASP A 265 -26.16 2.53 -2.56
CA ASP A 265 -27.57 2.74 -2.30
C ASP A 265 -27.85 4.14 -1.75
N LYS A 266 -28.23 5.05 -2.65
CA LYS A 266 -28.54 6.45 -2.33
C LYS A 266 -29.75 6.61 -1.41
N ASN A 267 -30.53 5.54 -1.20
CA ASN A 267 -31.72 5.54 -0.34
C ASN A 267 -31.40 4.98 1.07
N VAL A 268 -30.18 4.50 1.30
CA VAL A 268 -29.79 4.03 2.63
C VAL A 268 -29.68 5.23 3.58
N ASN A 269 -30.60 5.26 4.53
CA ASN A 269 -30.52 6.11 5.71
C ASN A 269 -30.28 5.20 6.91
N PHE A 270 -29.07 5.18 7.41
CA PHE A 270 -28.74 4.48 8.64
C PHE A 270 -29.47 5.15 9.81
N ASN A 271 -30.15 4.36 10.64
CA ASN A 271 -30.54 4.82 11.96
C ASN A 271 -29.35 4.68 12.93
N SER A 272 -29.41 5.33 14.08
CA SER A 272 -28.30 5.34 15.05
C SER A 272 -27.90 3.94 15.55
N GLU A 273 -28.83 2.99 15.58
CA GLU A 273 -28.57 1.60 15.99
C GLU A 273 -27.78 0.85 14.90
N GLN A 274 -28.16 1.00 13.65
CA GLN A 274 -27.45 0.42 12.51
C GLN A 274 -26.05 1.00 12.33
N GLU A 275 -25.90 2.32 12.54
CA GLU A 275 -24.58 2.96 12.53
C GLU A 275 -23.69 2.36 13.62
N HIS A 276 -24.20 2.27 14.85
CA HIS A 276 -23.47 1.74 15.99
C HIS A 276 -23.10 0.26 15.80
N ASP A 277 -24.01 -0.55 15.25
CA ASP A 277 -23.73 -1.95 14.97
C ASP A 277 -22.62 -2.08 13.92
N LEU A 278 -22.71 -1.37 12.80
CA LEU A 278 -21.67 -1.38 11.77
C LEU A 278 -20.33 -0.89 12.31
N GLU A 279 -20.31 0.19 13.10
CA GLU A 279 -19.10 0.67 13.78
C GLU A 279 -18.48 -0.40 14.69
N SER A 280 -19.29 -1.12 15.45
CA SER A 280 -18.80 -2.17 16.34
C SER A 280 -18.14 -3.30 15.57
N ARG A 281 -18.65 -3.64 14.38
CA ARG A 281 -18.06 -4.67 13.49
C ARG A 281 -16.76 -4.20 12.84
N ILE A 282 -16.72 -2.95 12.39
CA ILE A 282 -15.48 -2.35 11.87
C ILE A 282 -14.40 -2.35 12.96
N LYS A 283 -14.79 -1.92 14.17
CA LYS A 283 -13.89 -1.91 15.33
C LYS A 283 -13.38 -3.30 15.68
N LEU A 284 -14.23 -4.31 15.68
CA LEU A 284 -13.84 -5.70 15.94
C LEU A 284 -12.75 -6.15 14.98
N ILE A 285 -12.94 -5.93 13.65
CA ILE A 285 -11.95 -6.31 12.64
C ILE A 285 -10.68 -5.49 12.82
N TYR A 286 -10.81 -4.20 13.07
CA TYR A 286 -9.67 -3.28 13.25
C TYR A 286 -8.79 -3.67 14.44
N ASP A 287 -9.41 -3.98 15.58
CA ASP A 287 -8.69 -4.29 16.82
C ASP A 287 -8.03 -5.67 16.74
N GLU A 288 -8.74 -6.65 16.17
CA GLU A 288 -8.30 -8.04 16.16
C GLU A 288 -7.32 -8.38 15.02
N PHE A 289 -7.41 -7.67 13.88
CA PHE A 289 -6.67 -8.01 12.67
C PHE A 289 -5.87 -6.82 12.13
N PRO A 290 -4.66 -6.56 12.65
CA PRO A 290 -3.81 -5.47 12.17
C PRO A 290 -3.57 -5.47 10.66
N ASP A 291 -3.50 -6.63 10.02
CA ASP A 291 -3.30 -6.78 8.57
C ASP A 291 -4.51 -6.29 7.74
N PHE A 292 -5.69 -6.16 8.36
CA PHE A 292 -6.90 -5.67 7.72
C PHE A 292 -7.17 -4.18 7.96
N ARG A 293 -6.27 -3.46 8.63
CA ARG A 293 -6.35 -2.00 8.84
C ARG A 293 -6.08 -1.22 7.56
N ASN A 294 -6.65 -1.68 6.46
CA ASN A 294 -6.60 -1.02 5.17
C ASN A 294 -7.94 -1.10 4.45
N VAL A 295 -8.18 -0.11 3.59
CA VAL A 295 -9.46 0.07 2.89
C VAL A 295 -9.85 -1.15 2.07
N ARG A 296 -8.91 -1.71 1.30
CA ARG A 296 -9.20 -2.85 0.40
C ARG A 296 -9.67 -4.08 1.17
N SER A 297 -8.94 -4.46 2.22
CA SER A 297 -9.29 -5.63 3.03
C SER A 297 -10.61 -5.43 3.75
N MET A 298 -10.83 -4.24 4.31
CA MET A 298 -12.07 -3.92 5.02
C MET A 298 -13.28 -3.98 4.07
N LEU A 299 -13.23 -3.33 2.91
CA LEU A 299 -14.29 -3.39 1.91
C LEU A 299 -14.54 -4.82 1.43
N ASN A 300 -13.48 -5.60 1.20
CA ASN A 300 -13.61 -6.99 0.74
C ASN A 300 -14.28 -7.87 1.80
N ILE A 301 -13.91 -7.73 3.08
CA ILE A 301 -14.54 -8.48 4.17
C ILE A 301 -16.02 -8.12 4.27
N PHE A 302 -16.37 -6.84 4.27
CA PHE A 302 -17.78 -6.42 4.38
C PHE A 302 -18.61 -6.80 3.16
N TYR A 303 -18.06 -6.73 1.95
CA TYR A 303 -18.72 -7.20 0.74
C TYR A 303 -19.11 -8.69 0.85
N HIS A 304 -18.16 -9.55 1.18
CA HIS A 304 -18.44 -10.97 1.32
C HIS A 304 -19.25 -11.33 2.57
N ALA A 305 -19.13 -10.55 3.66
CA ALA A 305 -19.98 -10.73 4.83
C ALA A 305 -21.46 -10.47 4.52
N THR A 306 -21.74 -9.44 3.69
CA THR A 306 -23.13 -9.19 3.23
C THR A 306 -23.64 -10.32 2.32
N GLU A 307 -22.79 -10.87 1.46
CA GLU A 307 -23.18 -12.07 0.66
C GLU A 307 -23.47 -13.27 1.55
N HIS A 308 -22.65 -13.55 2.57
CA HIS A 308 -22.86 -14.66 3.50
C HIS A 308 -24.12 -14.45 4.33
N ALA A 309 -24.35 -13.25 4.84
CA ALA A 309 -25.57 -12.89 5.56
C ALA A 309 -26.82 -13.13 4.70
N SER A 310 -26.82 -12.64 3.47
CA SER A 310 -27.90 -12.81 2.52
C SER A 310 -28.21 -14.30 2.24
N LYS A 311 -27.17 -15.13 2.03
CA LYS A 311 -27.33 -16.58 1.82
C LYS A 311 -27.93 -17.28 3.03
N LYS A 312 -27.69 -16.79 4.26
CA LYS A 312 -28.28 -17.29 5.52
C LYS A 312 -29.65 -16.68 5.83
N GLY A 313 -30.13 -15.73 5.02
CA GLY A 313 -31.37 -14.99 5.30
C GLY A 313 -31.23 -14.05 6.50
N SER A 314 -30.03 -13.68 6.88
CA SER A 314 -29.74 -12.72 7.97
C SER A 314 -29.64 -11.30 7.42
N TYR A 315 -30.20 -10.35 8.17
CA TYR A 315 -30.06 -8.91 7.92
C TYR A 315 -29.03 -8.26 8.83
N ILE A 316 -28.34 -9.04 9.68
CA ILE A 316 -27.38 -8.58 10.67
C ILE A 316 -26.02 -9.23 10.36
N LEU A 317 -24.97 -8.43 10.37
CA LEU A 317 -23.58 -8.91 10.26
C LEU A 317 -23.07 -9.21 11.68
N ASP A 318 -23.44 -10.36 12.22
CA ASP A 318 -22.95 -10.80 13.52
C ASP A 318 -21.48 -11.28 13.46
N GLU A 319 -20.87 -11.51 14.63
CA GLU A 319 -19.49 -11.97 14.71
C GLU A 319 -19.26 -13.31 14.01
N SER A 320 -20.24 -14.21 14.05
CA SER A 320 -20.15 -15.52 13.40
C SER A 320 -20.04 -15.36 11.87
N ILE A 321 -20.84 -14.46 11.29
CA ILE A 321 -20.79 -14.15 9.84
C ILE A 321 -19.45 -13.54 9.46
N ILE A 322 -18.93 -12.60 10.26
CA ILE A 322 -17.62 -12.01 10.02
C ILE A 322 -16.51 -13.06 10.06
N ASP A 323 -16.52 -13.92 11.10
CA ASP A 323 -15.54 -15.00 11.22
C ASP A 323 -15.56 -15.99 10.07
N GLU A 324 -16.75 -16.46 9.70
CA GLU A 324 -16.90 -17.37 8.57
C GLU A 324 -16.46 -16.73 7.27
N THR A 325 -16.74 -15.44 7.13
CA THR A 325 -16.29 -14.67 5.96
C THR A 325 -14.76 -14.60 5.90
N ILE A 326 -14.11 -14.19 6.99
CA ILE A 326 -12.65 -14.13 7.05
C ILE A 326 -12.03 -15.50 6.79
N LYS A 327 -12.58 -16.56 7.38
CA LYS A 327 -12.15 -17.95 7.13
C LYS A 327 -12.26 -18.35 5.66
N SER A 328 -13.35 -17.93 5.00
CA SER A 328 -13.60 -18.23 3.59
C SER A 328 -12.67 -17.49 2.65
N ILE A 329 -12.45 -16.19 2.89
CA ILE A 329 -11.68 -15.32 1.97
C ILE A 329 -10.18 -15.48 2.18
N TYR A 330 -9.74 -15.68 3.43
CA TYR A 330 -8.33 -15.72 3.81
C TYR A 330 -7.91 -17.04 4.48
N PRO A 331 -8.25 -18.21 3.94
CA PRO A 331 -8.03 -19.51 4.60
C PRO A 331 -6.55 -19.82 4.81
N GLY A 332 -5.67 -19.26 4.01
CA GLY A 332 -4.22 -19.44 4.10
C GLY A 332 -3.49 -18.28 4.77
N SER A 333 -4.21 -17.25 5.23
CA SER A 333 -3.56 -16.11 5.88
C SER A 333 -2.96 -16.52 7.23
N LYS A 334 -1.73 -16.08 7.46
CA LYS A 334 -0.97 -16.30 8.67
C LYS A 334 -0.73 -14.98 9.38
N ILE A 335 -0.67 -15.03 10.69
CA ILE A 335 -0.46 -13.82 11.50
C ILE A 335 0.98 -13.32 11.34
N ARG A 336 1.15 -12.06 10.99
CA ARG A 336 2.47 -11.42 10.96
C ARG A 336 3.05 -11.32 12.36
N GLY A 337 4.34 -11.69 12.49
CA GLY A 337 5.06 -11.65 13.77
C GLY A 337 4.84 -12.85 14.66
N SER A 338 3.97 -13.79 14.30
CA SER A 338 3.86 -15.08 14.96
C SER A 338 5.09 -15.95 14.68
N LEU A 339 5.70 -16.44 15.72
CA LEU A 339 6.85 -17.36 15.63
C LEU A 339 6.42 -18.76 15.19
N MET A 340 5.22 -19.18 15.64
CA MET A 340 4.66 -20.51 15.31
C MET A 340 3.98 -20.57 13.94
N ASN A 341 3.93 -19.44 13.21
CA ASN A 341 3.32 -19.35 11.88
C ASN A 341 1.83 -19.76 11.88
N ILE A 342 1.09 -19.19 12.80
CA ILE A 342 -0.29 -19.54 13.14
C ILE A 342 -1.25 -19.20 11.98
N PRO A 343 -2.07 -20.14 11.50
CA PRO A 343 -3.18 -19.82 10.61
C PRO A 343 -4.15 -18.85 11.26
N LEU A 344 -4.73 -17.94 10.46
CA LEU A 344 -5.63 -16.90 10.96
C LEU A 344 -6.81 -17.47 11.76
N THR A 345 -7.36 -18.60 11.29
CA THR A 345 -8.47 -19.29 11.95
C THR A 345 -8.14 -19.80 13.35
N ASP A 346 -6.95 -20.38 13.52
CA ASP A 346 -6.48 -20.86 14.83
C ASP A 346 -6.16 -19.68 15.75
N PHE A 347 -5.60 -18.60 15.20
CA PHE A 347 -5.34 -17.37 15.96
C PHE A 347 -6.60 -16.80 16.58
N ILE A 348 -7.68 -16.61 15.79
CA ILE A 348 -8.96 -16.09 16.28
C ILE A 348 -9.49 -16.96 17.43
N GLN A 349 -9.50 -18.28 17.21
CA GLN A 349 -10.01 -19.22 18.20
C GLN A 349 -9.22 -19.17 19.52
N ILE A 350 -7.88 -19.18 19.43
CA ILE A 350 -7.01 -19.13 20.59
C ILE A 350 -7.11 -17.77 21.28
N LYS A 351 -7.09 -16.67 20.53
CA LYS A 351 -7.19 -15.33 21.09
C LYS A 351 -8.46 -15.16 21.92
N ARG A 352 -9.61 -15.60 21.43
CA ARG A 352 -10.86 -15.55 22.18
C ARG A 352 -10.83 -16.37 23.47
N SER A 353 -10.14 -17.52 23.46
CA SER A 353 -9.97 -18.32 24.67
C SER A 353 -8.98 -17.70 25.65
N THR A 354 -8.16 -16.73 25.22
CA THR A 354 -7.11 -16.08 26.00
C THR A 354 -7.45 -14.65 26.46
N ASP A 355 -8.63 -14.14 26.15
CA ASP A 355 -9.04 -12.77 26.51
C ASP A 355 -9.09 -12.53 28.04
N ASN A 356 -9.31 -13.58 28.83
CA ASN A 356 -9.21 -13.51 30.29
C ASN A 356 -7.91 -14.17 30.78
N VAL A 357 -6.87 -13.36 30.96
CA VAL A 357 -5.51 -13.80 31.25
C VAL A 357 -5.37 -14.57 32.55
N GLU A 358 -6.17 -14.25 33.60
CA GLU A 358 -6.13 -14.98 34.88
C GLU A 358 -6.65 -16.41 34.74
N THR A 359 -7.67 -16.63 33.92
CA THR A 359 -8.24 -17.97 33.72
C THR A 359 -7.35 -18.90 32.92
N ILE A 360 -6.43 -18.35 32.10
CA ILE A 360 -5.53 -19.14 31.24
C ILE A 360 -4.15 -19.40 31.88
N GLU A 361 -3.84 -18.84 33.05
CA GLU A 361 -2.55 -19.07 33.71
C GLU A 361 -2.20 -20.57 33.87
N PRO A 362 -3.13 -21.45 34.26
CA PRO A 362 -2.88 -22.91 34.31
C PRO A 362 -2.50 -23.49 32.96
N ASP A 363 -3.17 -23.08 31.90
CA ASP A 363 -2.88 -23.55 30.53
C ASP A 363 -1.52 -23.05 30.02
N ILE A 364 -1.14 -21.81 30.38
CA ILE A 364 0.20 -21.28 30.10
C ILE A 364 1.26 -22.09 30.85
N ARG A 365 1.05 -22.45 32.12
CA ARG A 365 1.98 -23.30 32.87
C ARG A 365 2.16 -24.66 32.22
N GLU A 366 1.07 -25.27 31.76
CA GLU A 366 1.11 -26.52 31.03
C GLU A 366 1.87 -26.36 29.69
N ALA A 367 1.60 -25.31 28.94
CA ALA A 367 2.28 -25.02 27.69
C ALA A 367 3.79 -24.84 27.88
N ILE A 368 4.22 -24.14 28.92
CA ILE A 368 5.64 -23.99 29.28
C ILE A 368 6.26 -25.34 29.64
N ARG A 369 5.56 -26.20 30.40
CA ARG A 369 6.05 -27.54 30.71
C ARG A 369 6.25 -28.38 29.45
N ASN A 370 5.29 -28.36 28.54
CA ASN A 370 5.35 -29.08 27.27
C ASN A 370 6.47 -28.54 26.37
N LEU A 371 6.67 -27.22 26.33
CA LEU A 371 7.74 -26.60 25.55
C LEU A 371 9.12 -26.97 26.11
N LEU A 372 9.28 -26.98 27.44
CA LEU A 372 10.53 -27.43 28.07
C LEU A 372 10.76 -28.93 27.91
N THR A 373 9.70 -29.74 27.94
CA THR A 373 9.84 -31.18 27.65
C THR A 373 10.34 -31.39 26.22
N LEU A 374 9.80 -30.64 25.24
CA LEU A 374 10.30 -30.71 23.86
C LEU A 374 11.78 -30.29 23.78
N THR A 375 12.14 -29.13 24.37
CA THR A 375 13.53 -28.65 24.33
C THR A 375 14.51 -29.56 25.06
N ASN A 376 14.05 -30.29 26.08
CA ASN A 376 14.84 -31.32 26.78
C ASN A 376 15.07 -32.56 25.89
N ASN A 377 14.04 -33.03 25.19
CA ASN A 377 14.16 -34.13 24.24
C ASN A 377 15.13 -33.83 23.09
N GLU A 378 15.19 -32.58 22.67
CA GLU A 378 16.09 -32.08 21.62
C GLU A 378 17.49 -31.69 22.16
N GLY A 379 17.72 -31.85 23.47
CA GLY A 379 19.07 -31.63 24.07
C GLY A 379 19.43 -30.15 24.30
N TYR A 380 18.48 -29.20 24.20
CA TYR A 380 18.72 -27.78 24.49
C TYR A 380 18.73 -27.45 25.97
N VAL A 381 18.04 -28.26 26.78
CA VAL A 381 18.04 -28.22 28.24
C VAL A 381 18.19 -29.65 28.79
N ASN A 382 18.58 -29.78 30.06
CA ASN A 382 18.79 -31.09 30.71
C ASN A 382 18.23 -31.06 32.12
N GLU A 383 18.08 -32.23 32.74
CA GLU A 383 17.68 -32.41 34.14
C GLU A 383 16.39 -31.71 34.48
N LEU A 384 15.40 -31.81 33.58
CA LEU A 384 14.09 -31.16 33.74
C LEU A 384 13.32 -31.75 34.93
N ASN A 385 12.89 -30.87 35.84
CA ASN A 385 12.17 -31.27 37.06
C ASN A 385 10.94 -30.35 37.28
N PHE A 386 9.78 -30.94 37.38
CA PHE A 386 8.51 -30.32 37.66
C PHE A 386 8.03 -30.34 39.12
N ASP A 387 8.83 -30.95 40.01
CA ASP A 387 8.54 -31.03 41.43
C ASP A 387 8.87 -29.70 42.13
N ASN A 388 7.88 -29.13 42.86
CA ASN A 388 7.94 -27.82 43.55
C ASN A 388 8.89 -27.82 44.78
N LYS A 389 9.92 -28.64 44.85
CA LYS A 389 10.80 -28.71 46.01
C LYS A 389 11.80 -27.56 46.16
N VAL A 390 11.91 -26.69 45.15
CA VAL A 390 12.91 -25.62 45.13
C VAL A 390 12.44 -24.33 45.79
N GLY A 391 11.13 -24.05 45.78
CA GLY A 391 10.58 -22.86 46.42
C GLY A 391 9.16 -22.54 45.98
N GLU A 392 8.48 -21.74 46.81
CA GLU A 392 7.12 -21.28 46.52
C GLU A 392 7.11 -20.38 45.25
N GLY A 393 6.21 -20.65 44.30
CA GLY A 393 6.07 -19.91 43.08
C GLY A 393 6.99 -20.36 41.94
N ILE A 394 7.72 -21.46 42.09
CA ILE A 394 8.52 -22.07 41.01
C ILE A 394 7.71 -23.16 40.31
N ASP A 395 7.62 -23.10 39.00
CA ASP A 395 6.83 -24.03 38.17
C ASP A 395 7.68 -25.18 37.61
N VAL A 396 8.96 -24.91 37.32
CA VAL A 396 9.89 -25.89 36.75
C VAL A 396 11.34 -25.50 37.01
N THR A 397 12.23 -26.48 37.09
CA THR A 397 13.70 -26.28 37.11
C THR A 397 14.37 -27.17 36.09
N TYR A 398 15.49 -26.71 35.53
CA TYR A 398 16.31 -27.45 34.57
C TYR A 398 17.74 -26.91 34.58
N ASN A 399 18.66 -27.62 33.91
CA ASN A 399 20.00 -27.12 33.60
C ASN A 399 20.04 -26.64 32.15
N ASP A 400 20.51 -25.41 31.92
CA ASP A 400 20.72 -24.88 30.57
C ASP A 400 21.93 -25.56 29.87
N SER A 401 22.13 -25.24 28.61
CA SER A 401 23.25 -25.78 27.80
C SER A 401 24.65 -25.47 28.37
N TYR A 402 24.76 -24.53 29.31
CA TYR A 402 25.99 -24.15 29.98
C TYR A 402 26.13 -24.82 31.37
N GLY A 403 25.19 -25.66 31.75
CA GLY A 403 25.14 -26.32 33.05
C GLY A 403 24.66 -25.47 34.20
N SER A 404 24.11 -24.24 33.94
CA SER A 404 23.55 -23.42 34.99
C SER A 404 22.13 -23.91 35.36
N LYS A 405 21.86 -23.98 36.64
CA LYS A 405 20.54 -24.38 37.16
C LYS A 405 19.55 -23.20 37.04
N VAL A 406 18.50 -23.39 36.27
CA VAL A 406 17.49 -22.37 35.95
C VAL A 406 16.18 -22.76 36.63
N ALA A 407 15.54 -21.78 37.26
CA ALA A 407 14.15 -21.88 37.72
C ALA A 407 13.24 -21.01 36.86
N VAL A 408 12.04 -21.51 36.55
CA VAL A 408 11.01 -20.76 35.82
C VAL A 408 9.81 -20.57 36.70
N SER A 409 9.27 -19.36 36.66
CA SER A 409 8.09 -18.94 37.41
C SER A 409 7.10 -18.23 36.48
N VAL A 410 5.86 -18.63 36.46
CA VAL A 410 4.77 -18.02 35.70
C VAL A 410 3.94 -17.13 36.61
N ALA A 411 3.98 -15.83 36.37
CA ALA A 411 3.31 -14.79 37.19
C ALA A 411 2.44 -13.90 36.30
N ILE A 412 1.44 -14.49 35.65
CA ILE A 412 0.54 -13.79 34.76
C ILE A 412 -0.67 -13.34 35.55
N LYS A 413 -0.62 -12.12 36.10
CA LYS A 413 -1.61 -11.51 36.94
C LYS A 413 -2.13 -10.21 36.34
N ASP A 414 -3.40 -9.89 36.59
CA ASP A 414 -4.03 -8.65 36.14
C ASP A 414 -3.53 -7.43 36.91
N GLN A 415 -3.07 -7.63 38.16
CA GLN A 415 -2.63 -6.54 39.03
C GLN A 415 -1.10 -6.54 39.19
N PRO A 416 -0.41 -5.40 38.98
CA PRO A 416 1.03 -5.27 39.18
C PRO A 416 1.51 -5.65 40.60
N ILE A 417 0.70 -5.37 41.64
CA ILE A 417 1.03 -5.68 43.03
C ILE A 417 1.15 -7.17 43.25
N GLN A 418 0.21 -7.97 42.69
CA GLN A 418 0.24 -9.42 42.79
C GLN A 418 1.44 -10.02 42.07
N THR A 419 1.79 -9.45 40.93
CA THR A 419 2.99 -9.83 40.16
C THR A 419 4.27 -9.55 40.96
N HIS A 420 4.37 -8.39 41.62
CA HIS A 420 5.50 -8.05 42.51
C HIS A 420 5.64 -9.03 43.67
N ALA A 421 4.54 -9.34 44.37
CA ALA A 421 4.56 -10.30 45.48
C ALA A 421 5.03 -11.69 44.99
N HIS A 422 4.56 -12.13 43.83
CA HIS A 422 4.96 -13.41 43.23
C HIS A 422 6.44 -13.41 42.88
N ILE A 423 6.96 -12.37 42.20
CA ILE A 423 8.41 -12.24 41.88
C ILE A 423 9.24 -12.25 43.14
N SER A 424 8.83 -11.54 44.18
CA SER A 424 9.54 -11.52 45.47
C SER A 424 9.66 -12.88 46.10
N ASN A 425 8.56 -13.68 46.09
CA ASN A 425 8.57 -15.05 46.59
C ASN A 425 9.45 -15.97 45.72
N ALA A 426 9.30 -15.93 44.41
CA ALA A 426 10.11 -16.72 43.49
C ALA A 426 11.61 -16.39 43.60
N SER A 427 11.98 -15.12 43.86
CA SER A 427 13.39 -14.70 44.03
C SER A 427 14.09 -15.34 45.23
N LYS A 428 13.38 -15.86 46.18
CA LYS A 428 13.97 -16.62 47.31
C LYS A 428 14.64 -17.92 46.82
N SER A 429 14.23 -18.45 45.68
CA SER A 429 14.83 -19.64 45.07
C SER A 429 16.24 -19.40 44.54
N LEU A 430 16.69 -18.16 44.36
CA LEU A 430 18.06 -17.82 43.96
C LEU A 430 19.13 -18.28 44.95
N SER A 431 18.78 -18.72 46.14
CA SER A 431 19.69 -19.39 47.07
C SER A 431 20.06 -20.82 46.62
N VAL A 432 19.29 -21.43 45.69
CA VAL A 432 19.41 -22.83 45.26
C VAL A 432 19.58 -23.00 43.75
N VAL A 433 19.35 -21.92 42.98
CA VAL A 433 19.48 -21.89 41.52
C VAL A 433 20.32 -20.71 41.09
N ASP A 434 20.97 -20.80 39.92
CA ASP A 434 21.86 -19.78 39.36
C ASP A 434 21.03 -18.66 38.64
N LYS A 435 19.93 -19.06 38.00
CA LYS A 435 19.10 -18.18 37.20
C LYS A 435 17.61 -18.36 37.54
N LEU A 436 16.88 -17.25 37.55
CA LEU A 436 15.43 -17.24 37.66
C LEU A 436 14.84 -16.54 36.44
N VAL A 437 13.96 -17.21 35.71
CA VAL A 437 13.17 -16.63 34.61
C VAL A 437 11.73 -16.47 35.09
N VAL A 438 11.22 -15.24 35.09
CA VAL A 438 9.84 -14.95 35.47
C VAL A 438 9.08 -14.49 34.25
N LEU A 439 8.03 -15.21 33.87
CA LEU A 439 7.12 -14.87 32.77
C LEU A 439 5.96 -14.07 33.33
N THR A 440 5.80 -12.82 32.87
CA THR A 440 4.79 -11.87 33.38
C THR A 440 3.83 -11.43 32.28
N GLY A 441 2.61 -11.04 32.64
CA GLY A 441 1.65 -10.44 31.69
C GLY A 441 1.95 -8.98 31.35
N THR A 442 1.19 -8.43 30.40
CA THR A 442 1.37 -7.06 29.88
C THR A 442 1.19 -5.96 30.94
N ALA A 443 0.41 -6.20 31.99
CA ALA A 443 0.22 -5.27 33.10
C ALA A 443 1.52 -4.93 33.84
N SER A 444 2.57 -5.73 33.67
CA SER A 444 3.85 -5.63 34.41
C SER A 444 4.96 -4.94 33.62
N ARG A 445 4.67 -4.24 32.53
CA ARG A 445 5.68 -3.58 31.66
C ARG A 445 6.63 -2.61 32.39
N ALA A 446 6.26 -2.12 33.56
CA ALA A 446 7.06 -1.20 34.35
C ALA A 446 8.19 -1.88 35.17
N LEU A 447 8.24 -3.22 35.19
CA LEU A 447 9.24 -3.97 35.94
C LEU A 447 10.50 -4.13 35.09
N GLY A 448 11.63 -3.63 35.55
CA GLY A 448 12.91 -3.64 34.82
C GLY A 448 13.35 -5.04 34.37
N ALA A 449 13.90 -5.11 33.19
CA ALA A 449 14.11 -6.34 32.44
C ALA A 449 15.11 -7.34 33.06
N THR A 450 16.02 -6.94 33.90
CA THR A 450 17.03 -7.83 34.51
C THR A 450 17.61 -7.25 35.78
N SER A 451 17.64 -8.04 36.85
CA SER A 451 18.32 -7.69 38.09
C SER A 451 19.43 -8.71 38.37
N ARG A 452 20.63 -8.24 38.72
CA ARG A 452 21.73 -9.11 39.18
C ARG A 452 21.94 -8.89 40.69
N ASN A 453 21.97 -9.98 41.40
CA ASN A 453 22.32 -9.99 42.83
C ASN A 453 23.50 -10.99 43.02
N GLY A 454 24.72 -10.46 43.02
CA GLY A 454 25.94 -11.29 43.02
C GLY A 454 26.11 -12.06 41.71
N ASN A 455 26.32 -13.40 41.83
CA ASN A 455 26.41 -14.31 40.68
C ASN A 455 25.05 -14.75 40.13
N ASN A 456 23.96 -14.49 40.81
CA ASN A 456 22.62 -14.95 40.47
C ASN A 456 21.86 -13.90 39.66
N MET A 457 21.11 -14.37 38.66
CA MET A 457 20.45 -13.51 37.68
C MET A 457 18.93 -13.77 37.65
N THR A 458 18.15 -12.72 37.80
CA THR A 458 16.70 -12.75 37.53
C THR A 458 16.41 -12.09 36.20
N THR A 459 15.73 -12.80 35.31
CA THR A 459 15.25 -12.29 34.03
C THR A 459 13.75 -12.25 34.02
N ILE A 460 13.18 -11.07 33.84
CA ILE A 460 11.73 -10.87 33.71
C ILE A 460 11.39 -10.78 32.21
N VAL A 461 10.52 -11.68 31.76
CA VAL A 461 10.05 -11.74 30.36
C VAL A 461 8.60 -11.35 30.33
N ASN A 462 8.31 -10.27 29.58
CA ASN A 462 6.94 -9.85 29.36
C ASN A 462 6.32 -10.70 28.22
N MET A 463 5.23 -11.39 28.56
CA MET A 463 4.43 -12.17 27.62
C MET A 463 3.35 -11.26 27.04
N ASP A 464 3.62 -10.72 25.85
CA ASP A 464 2.60 -10.02 25.08
C ASP A 464 1.58 -11.01 24.48
N ASN A 465 0.46 -10.48 23.97
CA ASN A 465 -0.61 -11.31 23.43
C ASN A 465 -0.12 -12.25 22.32
N THR A 466 0.83 -11.80 21.48
CA THR A 466 1.36 -12.63 20.38
C THR A 466 2.11 -13.83 20.92
N LYS A 467 2.98 -13.65 21.92
CA LYS A 467 3.74 -14.74 22.55
C LYS A 467 2.81 -15.73 23.29
N ILE A 468 1.76 -15.21 23.95
CA ILE A 468 0.76 -16.07 24.59
C ILE A 468 0.04 -16.93 23.55
N VAL A 469 -0.40 -16.33 22.45
CA VAL A 469 -1.08 -17.07 21.38
C VAL A 469 -0.13 -18.07 20.70
N ASP A 470 1.13 -17.68 20.42
CA ASP A 470 2.15 -18.61 19.91
C ASP A 470 2.34 -19.83 20.83
N LEU A 471 2.44 -19.57 22.13
CA LEU A 471 2.63 -20.62 23.13
C LEU A 471 1.40 -21.55 23.22
N MET A 472 0.19 -20.97 23.19
CA MET A 472 -1.05 -21.76 23.23
C MET A 472 -1.27 -22.57 21.96
N TYR A 473 -0.89 -22.03 20.80
CA TYR A 473 -0.93 -22.77 19.54
C TYR A 473 0.07 -23.92 19.51
N PHE A 474 1.31 -23.68 19.99
CA PHE A 474 2.28 -24.74 20.22
C PHE A 474 1.69 -25.84 21.11
N ASN A 475 1.12 -25.48 22.26
CA ASN A 475 0.54 -26.43 23.22
C ASN A 475 -0.57 -27.29 22.59
N LYS A 476 -1.45 -26.67 21.79
CA LYS A 476 -2.49 -27.38 21.03
C LYS A 476 -1.89 -28.43 20.10
N LYS A 477 -0.87 -28.06 19.29
CA LYS A 477 -0.20 -28.98 18.37
C LYS A 477 0.54 -30.08 19.11
N TYR A 478 1.20 -29.74 20.22
CA TYR A 478 1.96 -30.71 21.02
C TYR A 478 1.03 -31.77 21.62
N LYS A 479 -0.09 -31.36 22.19
CA LYS A 479 -1.11 -32.26 22.75
C LYS A 479 -1.70 -33.20 21.68
N ASN A 480 -1.90 -32.70 20.49
CA ASN A 480 -2.44 -33.45 19.35
C ASN A 480 -1.38 -34.32 18.64
N GLN A 481 -0.11 -34.24 19.04
CA GLN A 481 1.01 -34.92 18.36
C GLN A 481 1.18 -34.48 16.90
N GLU A 482 0.92 -33.20 16.61
CA GLU A 482 0.96 -32.59 15.28
C GLU A 482 2.21 -31.72 15.05
N ILE A 483 3.24 -31.86 15.87
CA ILE A 483 4.50 -31.12 15.72
C ILE A 483 5.29 -31.71 14.56
N LEU A 484 5.49 -30.94 13.51
CA LEU A 484 6.32 -31.28 12.36
C LEU A 484 7.74 -30.66 12.52
N ASP A 485 8.68 -31.05 11.66
CA ASP A 485 10.06 -30.56 11.73
C ASP A 485 10.17 -29.03 11.68
N ASP A 486 9.37 -28.38 10.81
CA ASP A 486 9.29 -26.91 10.74
C ASP A 486 8.72 -26.28 12.03
N ASP A 487 7.78 -26.95 12.68
CA ASP A 487 7.20 -26.49 13.94
C ASP A 487 8.18 -26.66 15.10
N LEU A 488 9.05 -27.66 15.04
CA LEU A 488 10.10 -27.91 16.02
C LEU A 488 11.09 -26.75 16.08
N GLU A 489 11.63 -26.31 14.93
CA GLU A 489 12.54 -25.16 14.88
C GLU A 489 11.88 -23.88 15.41
N ARG A 490 10.59 -23.69 15.09
CA ARG A 490 9.80 -22.55 15.56
C ARG A 490 9.55 -22.61 17.06
N ALA A 491 9.24 -23.77 17.59
CA ALA A 491 9.08 -23.98 19.03
C ALA A 491 10.37 -23.69 19.81
N ILE A 492 11.52 -24.10 19.29
CA ILE A 492 12.83 -23.75 19.84
C ILE A 492 13.07 -22.24 19.79
N THR A 493 12.71 -21.61 18.69
CA THR A 493 12.80 -20.14 18.54
C THR A 493 11.88 -19.44 19.54
N LEU A 494 10.66 -19.93 19.74
CA LEU A 494 9.74 -19.44 20.76
C LEU A 494 10.36 -19.58 22.17
N ALA A 495 10.91 -20.75 22.52
CA ALA A 495 11.56 -20.98 23.81
C ALA A 495 12.70 -19.98 24.05
N ARG A 496 13.54 -19.72 23.03
CA ARG A 496 14.61 -18.69 23.09
C ARG A 496 14.07 -17.29 23.25
N SER A 497 12.97 -16.95 22.56
CA SER A 497 12.35 -15.61 22.64
C SER A 497 11.84 -15.29 24.04
N ILE A 498 11.42 -16.30 24.80
CA ILE A 498 10.96 -16.18 26.18
C ILE A 498 12.01 -16.64 27.20
N LYS A 499 13.29 -16.78 26.78
CA LYS A 499 14.47 -17.05 27.62
C LYS A 499 14.42 -18.37 28.37
N LEU A 500 13.85 -19.41 27.78
CA LEU A 500 13.81 -20.74 28.36
C LEU A 500 14.96 -21.66 27.89
N CYS A 501 15.67 -21.31 26.81
CA CYS A 501 16.87 -22.02 26.35
C CYS A 501 17.82 -21.10 25.61
#